data_3b0e0f929b2c578382ad196e95da3241
#
_entry.id   3b0e0f929b2c578382ad196e95da3241
#
_cell.length_a   1.000
_cell.length_b   1.000
_cell.length_c   1.000
_cell.angle_alpha   90.00
_cell.angle_beta   90.00
_cell.angle_gamma   90.00
#
_symmetry.space_group_name_H-M   'P 1'
#
loop_
_entity.id
_entity.type
_entity.pdbx_description
1 polymer ?
#
loop_
_entity_poly.entity_id
_entity_poly.type
_entity_poly.pdbx_seq_one_letter_code
_entity_poly.pdbx_strand_id
1 'polypeptide(L)'
;PLFNADGEIIGALSGGQSSENSPKDDYFFSLMKPWDAIDTPERQLKYWLNPSNDETKVCEGLDPYKSAPCFRLSNIYDSGNQENAECTLYPGSEKAYLFGNNPANITEYAEAYQVAEAGTLYGAYFVTPPAGANYKQMEVEVTVYSGDSKPSTLLYTETFQPTYSNKSILDDTFIETAKSLNRSQESYIHFSKPVNVSGKFYIGYKLKSVPENTYFSAYNLPKGKTTRNTAWVHDKNRLETSYRIYASRF
;
A
#
# COMPACT_ATOMS: atom_id res chain seq x y z
N PRO A 1 -14.72 -19.37 -6.26
CA PRO A 1 -14.64 -20.50 -5.33
C PRO A 1 -15.75 -21.51 -5.59
N LEU A 2 -15.51 -22.77 -5.19
CA LEU A 2 -16.51 -23.82 -5.15
C LEU A 2 -16.93 -24.01 -3.70
N PHE A 3 -18.24 -24.01 -3.44
CA PHE A 3 -18.81 -24.18 -2.10
C PHE A 3 -19.51 -25.53 -1.97
N ASN A 4 -19.50 -26.10 -0.78
CA ASN A 4 -20.38 -27.21 -0.42
C ASN A 4 -21.79 -26.69 -0.03
N ALA A 5 -22.66 -27.62 0.35
CA ALA A 5 -24.04 -27.28 0.78
C ALA A 5 -24.10 -26.43 2.06
N ASP A 6 -23.07 -26.46 2.88
CA ASP A 6 -22.96 -25.69 4.12
C ASP A 6 -22.34 -24.31 3.93
N GLY A 7 -21.99 -23.95 2.67
CA GLY A 7 -21.39 -22.66 2.31
C GLY A 7 -19.87 -22.60 2.54
N GLU A 8 -19.22 -23.73 2.79
CA GLU A 8 -17.77 -23.79 2.98
C GLU A 8 -17.05 -23.88 1.64
N ILE A 9 -15.91 -23.19 1.52
CA ILE A 9 -15.06 -23.24 0.34
C ILE A 9 -14.33 -24.57 0.28
N ILE A 10 -14.60 -25.36 -0.76
CA ILE A 10 -13.99 -26.67 -1.00
C ILE A 10 -13.11 -26.73 -2.23
N GLY A 11 -13.04 -25.65 -2.98
CA GLY A 11 -12.22 -25.59 -4.18
C GLY A 11 -12.11 -24.20 -4.79
N ALA A 12 -11.19 -24.10 -5.75
CA ALA A 12 -10.98 -22.90 -6.53
C ALA A 12 -11.08 -23.22 -8.03
N LEU A 13 -11.58 -22.27 -8.82
CA LEU A 13 -11.62 -22.38 -10.27
C LEU A 13 -10.18 -22.45 -10.81
N SER A 14 -9.90 -23.48 -11.58
CA SER A 14 -8.60 -23.69 -12.22
C SER A 14 -8.62 -23.28 -13.69
N GLY A 15 -9.78 -23.34 -14.33
CA GLY A 15 -9.97 -22.94 -15.71
C GLY A 15 -11.34 -23.38 -16.23
N GLY A 16 -11.63 -23.02 -17.47
CA GLY A 16 -12.91 -23.33 -18.11
C GLY A 16 -13.13 -22.50 -19.36
N GLN A 17 -14.27 -22.70 -19.95
CA GLN A 17 -14.72 -21.96 -21.13
C GLN A 17 -15.99 -21.13 -20.85
N SER A 18 -16.38 -21.04 -19.58
CA SER A 18 -17.55 -20.29 -19.17
C SER A 18 -17.43 -18.79 -19.44
N SER A 19 -18.56 -18.23 -19.82
CA SER A 19 -18.80 -16.78 -19.82
C SER A 19 -20.10 -16.49 -19.08
N GLU A 20 -20.37 -15.25 -18.79
CA GLU A 20 -21.58 -14.82 -18.08
C GLU A 20 -22.87 -15.42 -18.68
N ASN A 21 -22.92 -15.53 -20.02
CA ASN A 21 -24.09 -15.99 -20.75
C ASN A 21 -23.97 -17.45 -21.27
N SER A 22 -22.87 -18.13 -21.01
CA SER A 22 -22.62 -19.50 -21.48
C SER A 22 -21.73 -20.27 -20.51
N PRO A 23 -22.28 -20.71 -19.37
CA PRO A 23 -21.52 -21.50 -18.39
C PRO A 23 -21.33 -22.93 -18.93
N LYS A 24 -20.07 -23.31 -19.14
CA LYS A 24 -19.72 -24.69 -19.54
C LYS A 24 -18.24 -24.99 -19.33
N ASP A 25 -17.97 -26.29 -19.17
CA ASP A 25 -16.62 -26.84 -19.14
C ASP A 25 -15.67 -26.21 -18.12
N ASP A 26 -16.22 -25.74 -16.98
CA ASP A 26 -15.42 -25.26 -15.87
C ASP A 26 -14.89 -26.41 -15.03
N TYR A 27 -13.63 -26.32 -14.62
CA TYR A 27 -13.01 -27.30 -13.75
C TYR A 27 -12.37 -26.62 -12.55
N PHE A 28 -12.49 -27.27 -11.40
CA PHE A 28 -12.10 -26.75 -10.12
C PHE A 28 -10.98 -27.60 -9.50
N PHE A 29 -10.05 -26.93 -8.87
CA PHE A 29 -9.07 -27.55 -8.01
C PHE A 29 -9.71 -27.85 -6.67
N SER A 30 -9.65 -29.12 -6.24
CA SER A 30 -10.18 -29.52 -4.92
C SER A 30 -9.17 -29.23 -3.83
N LEU A 31 -9.58 -28.54 -2.77
CA LEU A 31 -8.74 -28.30 -1.59
C LEU A 31 -8.50 -29.56 -0.76
N MET A 32 -9.33 -30.57 -0.90
CA MET A 32 -9.18 -31.83 -0.16
C MET A 32 -8.00 -32.67 -0.65
N LYS A 33 -7.73 -32.67 -1.96
CA LYS A 33 -6.64 -33.49 -2.52
C LYS A 33 -5.25 -33.08 -2.06
N PRO A 34 -4.87 -31.81 -2.03
CA PRO A 34 -3.57 -31.40 -1.55
C PRO A 34 -3.48 -31.35 0.00
N TRP A 35 -4.56 -31.69 0.72
CA TRP A 35 -4.58 -31.63 2.16
C TRP A 35 -3.48 -32.51 2.77
N ASP A 36 -3.44 -33.78 2.42
CA ASP A 36 -2.48 -34.77 2.94
C ASP A 36 -2.13 -35.90 1.95
N ALA A 37 -2.57 -35.81 0.69
CA ALA A 37 -2.37 -36.86 -0.31
C ALA A 37 -0.94 -36.97 -0.83
N ILE A 38 -0.04 -36.08 -0.47
CA ILE A 38 1.37 -36.07 -0.88
C ILE A 38 2.22 -36.44 0.36
N ASP A 39 3.13 -37.40 0.19
CA ASP A 39 3.96 -37.90 1.31
C ASP A 39 4.97 -36.89 1.87
N THR A 40 5.15 -35.75 1.23
CA THR A 40 6.08 -34.70 1.67
C THR A 40 5.30 -33.64 2.47
N PRO A 41 5.50 -33.50 3.78
CA PRO A 41 4.73 -32.61 4.66
C PRO A 41 4.68 -31.17 4.16
N GLU A 42 5.80 -30.61 3.71
CA GLU A 42 5.90 -29.23 3.24
C GLU A 42 5.09 -28.95 1.95
N ARG A 43 4.63 -30.02 1.29
CA ARG A 43 3.77 -29.94 0.11
C ARG A 43 2.31 -30.23 0.43
N GLN A 44 1.97 -30.49 1.69
CA GLN A 44 0.61 -30.69 2.16
C GLN A 44 0.01 -29.38 2.65
N LEU A 45 -1.23 -29.07 2.29
CA LEU A 45 -1.94 -27.91 2.84
C LEU A 45 -2.10 -28.01 4.37
N LYS A 46 -2.28 -29.21 4.88
CA LYS A 46 -2.40 -29.50 6.29
C LYS A 46 -1.21 -28.95 7.09
N TYR A 47 0.00 -29.10 6.58
CA TYR A 47 1.22 -28.61 7.24
C TYR A 47 1.20 -27.09 7.49
N TRP A 48 0.61 -26.34 6.56
CA TRP A 48 0.57 -24.87 6.60
C TRP A 48 -0.70 -24.33 7.25
N LEU A 49 -1.85 -24.96 7.02
CA LEU A 49 -3.14 -24.45 7.47
C LEU A 49 -3.55 -25.01 8.84
N ASN A 50 -3.00 -26.16 9.25
CA ASN A 50 -3.21 -26.76 10.56
C ASN A 50 -1.88 -27.22 11.17
N PRO A 51 -0.95 -26.31 11.50
CA PRO A 51 0.36 -26.64 12.04
C PRO A 51 0.29 -27.35 13.40
N SER A 52 -0.79 -27.14 14.15
CA SER A 52 -1.04 -27.83 15.43
C SER A 52 -1.44 -29.28 15.27
N ASN A 53 -1.79 -29.68 14.04
CA ASN A 53 -2.29 -31.00 13.70
C ASN A 53 -3.42 -31.46 14.64
N ASP A 54 -4.30 -30.55 15.02
CA ASP A 54 -5.50 -30.82 15.78
C ASP A 54 -6.62 -31.38 14.87
N GLU A 55 -7.76 -31.73 15.45
CA GLU A 55 -8.88 -32.29 14.71
C GLU A 55 -9.74 -31.24 13.98
N THR A 56 -9.29 -30.02 13.88
CA THR A 56 -10.01 -28.95 13.20
C THR A 56 -10.18 -29.28 11.72
N LYS A 57 -11.43 -29.43 11.30
CA LYS A 57 -11.81 -29.76 9.91
C LYS A 57 -12.32 -28.56 9.14
N VAL A 58 -12.71 -27.53 9.83
CA VAL A 58 -13.27 -26.30 9.26
C VAL A 58 -12.58 -25.10 9.91
N CYS A 59 -12.07 -24.20 9.11
CA CYS A 59 -11.62 -22.90 9.57
C CYS A 59 -12.71 -21.87 9.25
N GLU A 60 -13.11 -21.11 10.26
CA GLU A 60 -13.95 -19.96 10.01
C GLU A 60 -13.22 -18.96 9.11
N GLY A 61 -13.91 -18.48 8.09
CA GLY A 61 -13.40 -17.44 7.23
C GLY A 61 -13.20 -16.15 8.03
N LEU A 62 -12.08 -15.51 7.84
CA LEU A 62 -11.90 -14.14 8.34
C LEU A 62 -12.71 -13.20 7.43
N ASP A 63 -13.83 -12.70 7.94
CA ASP A 63 -14.51 -11.57 7.32
C ASP A 63 -13.85 -10.29 7.82
N PRO A 64 -13.01 -9.63 7.02
CA PRO A 64 -12.32 -8.44 7.45
C PRO A 64 -13.28 -7.27 7.74
N TYR A 65 -14.55 -7.39 7.33
CA TYR A 65 -15.57 -6.38 7.56
C TYR A 65 -16.42 -6.62 8.80
N LYS A 66 -16.40 -7.83 9.35
CA LYS A 66 -17.23 -8.22 10.52
C LYS A 66 -16.45 -8.43 11.80
N SER A 67 -15.27 -9.04 11.73
CA SER A 67 -14.55 -9.52 12.93
C SER A 67 -13.59 -8.50 13.54
N ALA A 68 -13.03 -7.63 12.74
CA ALA A 68 -12.37 -6.40 13.17
C ALA A 68 -12.48 -5.46 11.97
N PRO A 69 -13.10 -4.30 12.08
CA PRO A 69 -13.22 -3.40 10.95
C PRO A 69 -11.82 -2.95 10.55
N CYS A 70 -11.19 -3.73 9.67
CA CYS A 70 -10.03 -3.29 8.94
C CYS A 70 -10.53 -2.29 7.90
N PHE A 71 -10.31 -1.03 8.14
CA PHE A 71 -10.60 0.01 7.17
C PHE A 71 -9.30 0.67 6.73
N ARG A 72 -9.36 1.20 5.54
CA ARG A 72 -8.27 1.93 4.96
C ARG A 72 -8.48 3.41 5.19
N LEU A 73 -7.46 4.08 5.73
CA LEU A 73 -7.43 5.53 5.82
C LEU A 73 -6.78 6.10 4.56
N SER A 74 -7.41 7.10 3.94
CA SER A 74 -6.84 7.81 2.80
C SER A 74 -7.36 9.22 2.71
N ASN A 75 -6.48 10.20 2.88
CA ASN A 75 -6.86 11.61 2.73
C ASN A 75 -7.20 11.99 1.28
N ILE A 76 -6.71 11.25 0.30
CA ILE A 76 -7.02 11.48 -1.11
C ILE A 76 -8.38 10.90 -1.46
N TYR A 77 -8.60 9.62 -1.20
CA TYR A 77 -9.88 8.96 -1.50
C TYR A 77 -11.04 9.53 -0.69
N ASP A 78 -10.82 9.80 0.59
CA ASP A 78 -11.84 10.36 1.47
C ASP A 78 -12.22 11.81 1.11
N SER A 79 -11.39 12.49 0.36
CA SER A 79 -11.68 13.85 -0.13
C SER A 79 -12.61 13.89 -1.34
N GLY A 80 -12.78 12.76 -2.04
CA GLY A 80 -13.50 12.71 -3.31
C GLY A 80 -12.80 13.43 -4.47
N ASN A 81 -11.49 13.71 -4.35
CA ASN A 81 -10.72 14.47 -5.34
C ASN A 81 -9.61 13.65 -5.98
N GLN A 82 -9.80 12.34 -6.13
CA GLN A 82 -8.77 11.42 -6.66
C GLN A 82 -8.30 11.81 -8.06
N GLU A 83 -9.20 12.33 -8.89
CA GLU A 83 -8.91 12.78 -10.25
C GLU A 83 -7.95 13.98 -10.32
N ASN A 84 -7.79 14.70 -9.22
CA ASN A 84 -6.85 15.83 -9.12
C ASN A 84 -5.50 15.43 -8.53
N ALA A 85 -5.30 14.16 -8.17
CA ALA A 85 -4.02 13.71 -7.63
C ALA A 85 -2.97 13.61 -8.73
N GLU A 86 -1.78 14.11 -8.44
CA GLU A 86 -0.67 14.16 -9.37
C GLU A 86 0.67 13.99 -8.65
N CYS A 87 1.72 13.73 -9.41
CA CYS A 87 3.08 13.89 -8.93
C CYS A 87 3.54 15.30 -9.26
N THR A 88 3.44 16.21 -8.30
CA THR A 88 3.79 17.62 -8.50
C THR A 88 5.27 17.79 -8.74
N LEU A 89 5.64 18.38 -9.88
CA LEU A 89 7.02 18.70 -10.20
C LEU A 89 7.59 19.76 -9.24
N TYR A 90 8.85 19.64 -8.95
CA TYR A 90 9.58 20.66 -8.21
C TYR A 90 9.72 21.92 -9.09
N PRO A 91 9.49 23.13 -8.57
CA PRO A 91 9.53 24.36 -9.35
C PRO A 91 10.84 24.52 -10.14
N GLY A 92 10.72 24.73 -11.44
CA GLY A 92 11.86 24.87 -12.34
C GLY A 92 12.55 23.56 -12.75
N SER A 93 11.96 22.41 -12.48
CA SER A 93 12.49 21.11 -12.87
C SER A 93 11.48 20.32 -13.71
N GLU A 94 12.01 19.56 -14.67
CA GLU A 94 11.24 18.60 -15.48
C GLU A 94 11.37 17.16 -14.94
N LYS A 95 12.30 16.92 -14.01
CA LYS A 95 12.70 15.57 -13.56
C LYS A 95 12.77 15.43 -12.04
N ALA A 96 12.40 16.45 -11.29
CA ALA A 96 12.40 16.42 -9.84
C ALA A 96 10.99 16.68 -9.32
N TYR A 97 10.67 16.11 -8.17
CA TYR A 97 9.33 16.12 -7.61
C TYR A 97 9.29 16.77 -6.23
N LEU A 98 8.22 17.48 -5.95
CA LEU A 98 8.02 18.18 -4.68
C LEU A 98 7.97 17.19 -3.50
N PHE A 99 7.31 16.06 -3.69
CA PHE A 99 7.20 14.96 -2.72
C PHE A 99 8.00 13.74 -3.15
N GLY A 100 9.23 13.96 -3.58
CA GLY A 100 10.14 12.95 -4.07
C GLY A 100 11.58 13.44 -4.07
N ASN A 101 12.38 12.92 -5.00
CA ASN A 101 13.73 13.43 -5.15
C ASN A 101 13.70 14.83 -5.80
N ASN A 102 14.39 15.76 -5.19
CA ASN A 102 14.40 17.16 -5.60
C ASN A 102 15.74 17.86 -5.30
N PRO A 103 16.01 19.01 -5.96
CA PRO A 103 17.27 19.77 -5.78
C PRO A 103 17.45 20.35 -4.37
N ALA A 104 16.38 20.48 -3.59
CA ALA A 104 16.48 20.98 -2.22
C ALA A 104 16.95 19.91 -1.22
N ASN A 105 17.22 18.68 -1.70
CA ASN A 105 17.62 17.55 -0.87
C ASN A 105 16.64 17.25 0.28
N ILE A 106 15.37 17.53 0.05
CA ILE A 106 14.31 17.11 0.96
C ILE A 106 14.02 15.65 0.65
N THR A 107 14.21 14.79 1.63
CA THR A 107 14.11 13.33 1.44
C THR A 107 13.12 12.66 2.37
N GLU A 108 12.45 13.41 3.25
CA GLU A 108 11.60 12.86 4.29
C GLU A 108 10.26 13.57 4.31
N TYR A 109 9.19 12.78 4.22
CA TYR A 109 7.81 13.23 4.04
C TYR A 109 6.88 12.44 4.93
N ALA A 110 5.77 13.04 5.36
CA ALA A 110 4.75 12.35 6.12
C ALA A 110 3.36 12.93 5.86
N GLU A 111 2.36 12.09 5.99
CA GLU A 111 0.95 12.43 5.90
C GLU A 111 0.28 12.24 7.25
N ALA A 112 -0.48 13.24 7.69
CA ALA A 112 -1.17 13.21 8.97
C ALA A 112 -2.53 12.50 8.85
N TYR A 113 -2.80 11.64 9.81
CA TYR A 113 -4.06 10.95 10.00
C TYR A 113 -4.61 11.19 11.40
N GLN A 114 -5.91 11.01 11.55
CA GLN A 114 -6.60 11.13 12.84
C GLN A 114 -7.57 9.96 12.99
N VAL A 115 -7.50 9.29 14.13
CA VAL A 115 -8.46 8.25 14.53
C VAL A 115 -9.15 8.65 15.81
N ALA A 116 -10.43 8.30 15.94
CA ALA A 116 -11.21 8.58 17.14
C ALA A 116 -10.88 7.59 18.26
N GLU A 117 -10.59 6.35 17.89
CA GLU A 117 -10.26 5.26 18.81
C GLU A 117 -8.86 4.73 18.52
N ALA A 118 -8.25 4.11 19.51
CA ALA A 118 -6.98 3.43 19.33
C ALA A 118 -7.13 2.27 18.33
N GLY A 119 -6.16 2.11 17.47
CA GLY A 119 -6.15 1.08 16.43
C GLY A 119 -4.77 0.53 16.19
N THR A 120 -4.69 -0.45 15.31
CA THR A 120 -3.44 -1.10 14.93
C THR A 120 -3.25 -0.98 13.43
N LEU A 121 -2.10 -0.45 13.03
CA LEU A 121 -1.67 -0.40 11.63
C LEU A 121 -0.94 -1.70 11.28
N TYR A 122 -1.34 -2.31 10.19
CA TYR A 122 -0.72 -3.53 9.65
C TYR A 122 0.13 -3.25 8.40
N GLY A 123 0.05 -2.07 7.86
CA GLY A 123 0.80 -1.68 6.68
C GLY A 123 0.41 -0.32 6.14
N ALA A 124 1.02 0.05 5.04
CA ALA A 124 0.75 1.29 4.32
C ALA A 124 0.68 1.04 2.81
N TYR A 125 -0.12 1.84 2.13
CA TYR A 125 -0.19 1.87 0.67
C TYR A 125 0.53 3.11 0.17
N PHE A 126 1.39 2.91 -0.82
CA PHE A 126 2.04 4.00 -1.53
C PHE A 126 1.63 3.97 -3.00
N VAL A 127 1.18 5.10 -3.49
CA VAL A 127 0.92 5.30 -4.92
C VAL A 127 2.05 6.13 -5.48
N THR A 128 2.83 5.52 -6.35
CA THR A 128 4.00 6.14 -6.94
C THR A 128 3.95 6.01 -8.46
N PRO A 129 4.48 6.97 -9.22
CA PRO A 129 4.62 6.82 -10.66
C PRO A 129 5.68 5.76 -10.98
N PRO A 130 5.70 5.31 -12.24
CA PRO A 130 6.77 4.45 -12.73
C PRO A 130 8.13 5.09 -12.49
N ALA A 131 9.07 4.32 -11.96
CA ALA A 131 10.44 4.77 -11.79
C ALA A 131 11.27 4.62 -13.05
N GLY A 132 12.41 5.31 -13.08
CA GLY A 132 13.44 5.10 -14.07
C GLY A 132 14.11 3.72 -14.02
N ALA A 133 15.13 3.50 -14.85
CA ALA A 133 15.70 2.19 -15.12
C ALA A 133 16.28 1.45 -13.90
N ASN A 134 16.68 2.16 -12.85
CA ASN A 134 17.39 1.61 -11.69
C ASN A 134 16.54 1.47 -10.42
N TYR A 135 15.22 1.43 -10.53
CA TYR A 135 14.31 1.39 -9.37
C TYR A 135 14.59 0.23 -8.39
N LYS A 136 15.14 -0.90 -8.88
CA LYS A 136 15.50 -2.05 -8.02
C LYS A 136 16.61 -1.76 -7.02
N GLN A 137 17.35 -0.67 -7.22
CA GLN A 137 18.42 -0.22 -6.31
C GLN A 137 17.95 0.91 -5.41
N MET A 138 16.71 1.35 -5.56
CA MET A 138 16.13 2.39 -4.72
C MET A 138 15.78 1.82 -3.34
N GLU A 139 16.12 2.57 -2.31
CA GLU A 139 15.74 2.25 -0.94
C GLU A 139 14.85 3.37 -0.38
N VAL A 140 13.68 2.99 0.05
CA VAL A 140 12.71 3.86 0.70
C VAL A 140 12.38 3.28 2.07
N GLU A 141 12.45 4.11 3.09
CA GLU A 141 12.10 3.75 4.45
C GLU A 141 10.68 4.27 4.74
N VAL A 142 9.75 3.38 5.07
CA VAL A 142 8.45 3.77 5.61
C VAL A 142 8.62 4.16 7.06
N THR A 143 7.91 5.20 7.50
CA THR A 143 7.97 5.70 8.87
C THR A 143 6.57 5.88 9.44
N VAL A 144 6.40 5.59 10.72
CA VAL A 144 5.19 5.92 11.48
C VAL A 144 5.59 6.75 12.68
N TYR A 145 4.94 7.90 12.85
CA TYR A 145 5.16 8.78 14.00
C TYR A 145 3.86 9.03 14.76
N SER A 146 3.97 9.25 16.05
CA SER A 146 2.92 9.92 16.82
C SER A 146 3.26 11.39 17.02
N GLY A 147 2.25 12.19 17.38
CA GLY A 147 2.42 13.61 17.74
C GLY A 147 1.13 14.40 17.51
N ASP A 148 0.84 15.34 18.36
CA ASP A 148 -0.39 16.13 18.31
C ASP A 148 -0.34 17.24 17.27
N SER A 149 0.74 18.00 17.25
CA SER A 149 0.89 19.17 16.38
C SER A 149 1.80 18.92 15.17
N LYS A 150 2.71 17.97 15.28
CA LYS A 150 3.68 17.59 14.24
C LYS A 150 4.16 16.15 14.46
N PRO A 151 4.76 15.48 13.45
CA PRO A 151 5.49 14.24 13.68
C PRO A 151 6.57 14.45 14.74
N SER A 152 6.57 13.66 15.81
CA SER A 152 7.49 13.85 16.92
C SER A 152 8.15 12.56 17.41
N THR A 153 7.39 11.55 17.73
CA THR A 153 7.92 10.28 18.24
C THR A 153 7.85 9.22 17.16
N LEU A 154 8.98 8.68 16.75
CA LEU A 154 9.05 7.57 15.81
C LEU A 154 8.56 6.30 16.49
N LEU A 155 7.49 5.70 15.94
CA LEU A 155 6.89 4.47 16.43
C LEU A 155 7.40 3.26 15.64
N TYR A 156 7.66 3.45 14.35
CA TYR A 156 8.05 2.37 13.46
C TYR A 156 8.82 2.88 12.27
N THR A 157 9.73 2.04 11.79
CA THR A 157 10.44 2.23 10.52
C THR A 157 10.82 0.89 9.90
N GLU A 158 10.72 0.78 8.59
CA GLU A 158 11.12 -0.37 7.80
C GLU A 158 11.55 0.07 6.40
N THR A 159 12.63 -0.50 5.90
CA THR A 159 13.09 -0.23 4.53
C THR A 159 12.40 -1.16 3.56
N PHE A 160 11.91 -0.63 2.46
CA PHE A 160 11.30 -1.38 1.38
C PHE A 160 11.85 -0.96 0.03
N GLN A 161 11.72 -1.86 -0.94
CA GLN A 161 11.95 -1.55 -2.33
C GLN A 161 10.59 -1.27 -2.99
N PRO A 162 10.39 -0.10 -3.62
CA PRO A 162 9.16 0.17 -4.32
C PRO A 162 8.92 -0.88 -5.41
N THR A 163 7.76 -1.54 -5.36
CA THR A 163 7.36 -2.46 -6.41
C THR A 163 6.65 -1.67 -7.50
N TYR A 164 7.36 -1.46 -8.60
CA TYR A 164 6.74 -0.91 -9.80
C TYR A 164 6.15 -2.07 -10.58
N SER A 165 4.87 -1.98 -10.84
CA SER A 165 4.16 -2.97 -11.62
C SER A 165 4.76 -3.11 -13.02
N ASN A 166 4.59 -4.28 -13.61
CA ASN A 166 5.13 -4.69 -14.90
C ASN A 166 4.87 -3.67 -16.01
N LYS A 167 5.72 -3.72 -17.05
CA LYS A 167 5.61 -2.93 -18.29
C LYS A 167 4.21 -2.83 -18.90
N SER A 168 3.35 -3.83 -18.70
CA SER A 168 1.96 -3.82 -19.15
C SER A 168 1.05 -2.83 -18.42
N ILE A 169 1.49 -2.33 -17.28
CA ILE A 169 0.80 -1.28 -16.51
C ILE A 169 1.44 0.08 -16.78
N LEU A 170 2.58 0.09 -17.46
CA LEU A 170 3.39 1.26 -17.80
C LEU A 170 3.26 1.66 -19.28
N ASP A 171 2.29 1.11 -20.00
CA ASP A 171 1.95 1.59 -21.33
C ASP A 171 1.22 2.96 -21.25
N ASP A 172 1.01 3.58 -22.37
CA ASP A 172 0.41 4.92 -22.45
C ASP A 172 -0.99 4.97 -21.82
N THR A 173 -1.70 3.84 -21.73
CA THR A 173 -2.97 3.74 -21.02
C THR A 173 -2.81 3.85 -19.51
N PHE A 174 -1.66 3.47 -18.96
CA PHE A 174 -1.36 3.68 -17.55
C PHE A 174 -1.21 5.17 -17.20
N ILE A 175 -0.55 5.96 -18.03
CA ILE A 175 -0.35 7.38 -17.79
C ILE A 175 -1.69 8.12 -17.78
N GLU A 176 -2.62 7.75 -18.62
CA GLU A 176 -3.98 8.31 -18.59
C GLU A 176 -4.82 7.79 -17.42
N THR A 177 -4.67 6.53 -17.06
CA THR A 177 -5.36 5.90 -15.93
C THR A 177 -4.73 6.30 -14.59
N ALA A 178 -3.46 6.66 -14.57
CA ALA A 178 -2.77 7.19 -13.38
C ALA A 178 -3.32 8.55 -12.94
N LYS A 179 -4.01 9.26 -13.81
CA LYS A 179 -4.80 10.44 -13.44
C LYS A 179 -5.98 10.10 -12.53
N SER A 180 -6.44 8.87 -12.55
CA SER A 180 -7.48 8.35 -11.67
C SER A 180 -6.87 7.34 -10.72
N LEU A 181 -6.18 7.71 -9.65
CA LEU A 181 -5.60 6.82 -8.66
C LEU A 181 -6.30 5.46 -8.56
N ASN A 182 -5.93 4.56 -9.45
CA ASN A 182 -6.50 3.23 -9.49
C ASN A 182 -5.80 2.37 -8.43
N ARG A 183 -6.56 1.64 -7.61
CA ARG A 183 -6.02 0.75 -6.57
C ARG A 183 -5.02 -0.28 -7.10
N SER A 184 -5.08 -0.64 -8.37
CA SER A 184 -4.11 -1.53 -9.02
C SER A 184 -2.69 -0.95 -9.14
N GLN A 185 -2.51 0.33 -8.87
CA GLN A 185 -1.23 1.04 -8.94
C GLN A 185 -0.59 1.27 -7.57
N GLU A 186 -1.20 0.77 -6.53
CA GLU A 186 -0.71 0.92 -5.18
C GLU A 186 0.24 -0.20 -4.81
N SER A 187 1.36 0.17 -4.20
CA SER A 187 2.24 -0.76 -3.53
C SER A 187 1.84 -0.89 -2.08
N TYR A 188 1.41 -2.07 -1.66
CA TYR A 188 1.13 -2.36 -0.27
C TYR A 188 2.41 -2.84 0.42
N ILE A 189 2.73 -2.19 1.54
CA ILE A 189 3.84 -2.57 2.40
C ILE A 189 3.24 -3.11 3.68
N HIS A 190 3.35 -4.42 3.85
CA HIS A 190 2.98 -5.07 5.09
C HIS A 190 4.08 -4.84 6.12
N PHE A 191 3.72 -4.30 7.29
CA PHE A 191 4.68 -4.07 8.36
C PHE A 191 5.08 -5.40 9.02
N SER A 192 6.37 -5.59 9.22
CA SER A 192 6.90 -6.78 9.90
C SER A 192 6.39 -6.90 11.35
N LYS A 193 5.95 -5.78 11.94
CA LYS A 193 5.32 -5.70 13.25
C LYS A 193 4.14 -4.73 13.21
N PRO A 194 2.96 -5.12 13.72
CA PRO A 194 1.84 -4.21 13.86
C PRO A 194 2.19 -3.00 14.73
N VAL A 195 1.68 -1.83 14.38
CA VAL A 195 1.97 -0.56 15.04
C VAL A 195 0.71 0.00 15.67
N ASN A 196 0.69 0.13 16.98
CA ASN A 196 -0.45 0.73 17.69
C ASN A 196 -0.43 2.25 17.53
N VAL A 197 -1.55 2.82 17.18
CA VAL A 197 -1.76 4.26 17.01
C VAL A 197 -3.02 4.72 17.73
N SER A 198 -3.03 5.96 18.16
CA SER A 198 -4.20 6.61 18.76
C SER A 198 -4.18 8.11 18.48
N GLY A 199 -5.35 8.71 18.40
CA GLY A 199 -5.46 10.13 18.14
C GLY A 199 -4.81 10.53 16.80
N LYS A 200 -3.86 11.46 16.83
CA LYS A 200 -3.15 11.91 15.64
C LYS A 200 -1.83 11.17 15.46
N PHE A 201 -1.62 10.67 14.28
CA PHE A 201 -0.40 9.98 13.88
C PHE A 201 -0.03 10.33 12.42
N TYR A 202 1.14 9.90 12.00
CA TYR A 202 1.67 10.23 10.68
C TYR A 202 2.29 9.00 10.07
N ILE A 203 1.98 8.76 8.80
CA ILE A 203 2.65 7.74 7.99
C ILE A 203 3.46 8.48 6.94
N GLY A 204 4.72 8.14 6.85
CA GLY A 204 5.63 8.81 5.95
C GLY A 204 6.61 7.87 5.28
N TYR A 205 7.47 8.47 4.50
CA TYR A 205 8.58 7.78 3.88
C TYR A 205 9.82 8.67 3.86
N LYS A 206 10.96 8.01 3.81
CA LYS A 206 12.27 8.63 3.68
C LYS A 206 13.05 7.99 2.55
N LEU A 207 13.51 8.81 1.64
CA LEU A 207 14.39 8.37 0.56
C LEU A 207 15.79 8.12 1.13
N LYS A 208 16.20 6.86 1.19
CA LYS A 208 17.53 6.46 1.68
C LYS A 208 18.55 6.48 0.55
N SER A 209 18.15 5.96 -0.60
CA SER A 209 18.97 5.91 -1.80
C SER A 209 18.07 6.06 -3.03
N VAL A 210 18.39 7.02 -3.86
CA VAL A 210 17.76 7.19 -5.17
C VAL A 210 18.87 7.20 -6.22
N PRO A 211 19.07 6.09 -6.94
CA PRO A 211 20.11 5.99 -7.96
C PRO A 211 19.94 7.02 -9.06
N GLU A 212 21.04 7.31 -9.74
CA GLU A 212 21.04 8.21 -10.89
C GLU A 212 20.03 7.74 -11.95
N ASN A 213 19.33 8.68 -12.58
CA ASN A 213 18.26 8.45 -13.56
C ASN A 213 17.07 7.63 -13.01
N THR A 214 16.89 7.62 -11.70
CA THR A 214 15.74 7.05 -11.04
C THR A 214 14.95 8.17 -10.36
N TYR A 215 13.63 8.12 -10.47
CA TYR A 215 12.76 9.16 -9.93
C TYR A 215 11.75 8.51 -8.98
N PHE A 216 11.57 9.13 -7.83
CA PHE A 216 10.56 8.74 -6.87
C PHE A 216 9.68 9.96 -6.56
N SER A 217 8.40 9.74 -6.48
CA SER A 217 7.44 10.68 -5.93
C SER A 217 6.23 9.93 -5.40
N ALA A 218 5.57 10.47 -4.40
CA ALA A 218 4.22 10.06 -4.05
C ALA A 218 3.20 10.95 -4.75
N TYR A 219 2.06 10.37 -5.12
CA TYR A 219 0.92 11.15 -5.58
C TYR A 219 0.39 12.03 -4.46
N ASN A 220 0.03 13.25 -4.79
CA ASN A 220 -0.45 14.25 -3.87
C ASN A 220 -1.57 15.09 -4.50
N LEU A 221 -2.40 15.71 -3.67
CA LEU A 221 -3.32 16.74 -4.11
C LEU A 221 -2.60 18.10 -4.10
N PRO A 222 -2.49 18.79 -5.25
CA PRO A 222 -1.82 20.07 -5.31
C PRO A 222 -2.55 21.17 -4.53
N LYS A 223 -1.85 22.27 -4.30
CA LYS A 223 -2.40 23.45 -3.63
C LYS A 223 -3.68 23.93 -4.32
N GLY A 224 -4.71 24.19 -3.56
CA GLY A 224 -6.02 24.64 -4.05
C GLY A 224 -6.97 23.49 -4.43
N LYS A 225 -6.51 22.24 -4.42
CA LYS A 225 -7.33 21.05 -4.65
C LYS A 225 -7.64 20.29 -3.35
N THR A 226 -7.31 20.86 -2.21
CA THR A 226 -7.61 20.31 -0.88
C THR A 226 -8.04 21.42 0.07
N THR A 227 -8.93 21.09 0.99
CA THR A 227 -9.41 21.99 2.06
C THR A 227 -8.60 21.85 3.35
N ARG A 228 -7.79 20.80 3.48
CA ARG A 228 -6.97 20.51 4.67
C ARG A 228 -5.54 20.21 4.26
N ASN A 229 -4.58 20.82 4.94
CA ASN A 229 -3.16 20.52 4.77
C ASN A 229 -2.79 19.41 5.75
N THR A 230 -2.45 18.26 5.22
CA THR A 230 -2.09 17.07 6.00
C THR A 230 -0.68 16.57 5.71
N ALA A 231 -0.08 17.07 4.62
CA ALA A 231 1.27 16.70 4.20
C ALA A 231 2.35 17.48 4.97
N TRP A 232 3.37 16.78 5.38
CA TRP A 232 4.51 17.27 6.14
C TRP A 232 5.82 16.97 5.42
N VAL A 233 6.81 17.81 5.63
CA VAL A 233 8.14 17.63 5.09
C VAL A 233 9.18 17.93 6.15
N HIS A 234 10.21 17.10 6.21
CA HIS A 234 11.37 17.32 7.05
C HIS A 234 12.47 18.00 6.26
N ASP A 235 12.64 19.28 6.46
CA ASP A 235 13.62 20.12 5.77
C ASP A 235 14.87 20.28 6.65
N LYS A 236 15.91 19.52 6.31
CA LYS A 236 17.19 19.54 7.03
C LYS A 236 18.03 20.80 6.76
N ASN A 237 17.69 21.56 5.74
CA ASN A 237 18.45 22.75 5.35
C ASN A 237 18.06 23.99 6.13
N ARG A 238 17.09 23.92 7.03
CA ARG A 238 16.71 25.00 7.92
C ARG A 238 17.21 24.76 9.33
N LEU A 239 17.45 25.85 10.06
CA LEU A 239 17.88 25.84 11.47
C LEU A 239 16.92 25.08 12.41
N GLU A 240 15.66 24.95 11.99
CA GLU A 240 14.68 24.08 12.65
C GLU A 240 14.52 22.79 11.83
N THR A 241 15.08 21.72 12.31
CA THR A 241 14.95 20.36 11.75
C THR A 241 13.58 19.76 12.07
N SER A 242 12.51 20.48 11.80
CA SER A 242 11.15 20.05 12.10
C SER A 242 10.32 19.91 10.85
N TYR A 243 9.37 18.97 10.87
CA TYR A 243 8.39 18.83 9.83
C TYR A 243 7.56 20.12 9.66
N ARG A 244 7.21 20.42 8.43
CA ARG A 244 6.34 21.53 8.06
C ARG A 244 5.13 21.04 7.30
N ILE A 245 4.01 21.74 7.41
CA ILE A 245 2.81 21.46 6.62
C ILE A 245 2.96 22.11 5.25
N TYR A 246 2.61 21.37 4.22
CA TYR A 246 2.41 21.87 2.86
C TYR A 246 0.94 21.88 2.52
N ALA A 247 0.54 22.72 1.58
CA ALA A 247 -0.84 22.82 1.10
C ALA A 247 -1.19 21.70 0.10
N SER A 248 -0.90 20.46 0.49
CA SER A 248 -1.16 19.26 -0.32
C SER A 248 -1.35 18.04 0.59
N ARG A 249 -1.80 16.95 -0.02
CA ARG A 249 -1.94 15.63 0.60
C ARG A 249 -1.26 14.58 -0.26
N PHE A 250 -0.76 13.54 0.35
CA PHE A 250 -0.25 12.36 -0.37
C PHE A 250 -1.37 11.45 -0.86
#